data_5bafbe4b637dfefc96f677db595c076b
#
_entry.id   5bafbe4b637dfefc96f677db595c076b
#
_cell.length_a   1.000
_cell.length_b   1.000
_cell.length_c   1.000
_cell.angle_alpha   90.00
_cell.angle_beta   90.00
_cell.angle_gamma   90.00
#
_symmetry.space_group_name_H-M   'P 1'
#
loop_
_entity.id
_entity.type
_entity.pdbx_description
1 polymer ?
#
loop_
_entity_poly.entity_id
_entity_poly.type
_entity_poly.pdbx_seq_one_letter_code
_entity_poly.pdbx_strand_id
1 'polypeptide(L)' 'MDTARLRGVIAERGLSQRKVAEHLGISEKTFYSKMKKGTFGTDEAKKMIELLKIRDPVDIFLR' A
#
# COMPACT_ATOMS: atom_id res chain seq x y z
N MET A 1 -4.60 -9.97 3.25
CA MET A 1 -4.29 -8.80 2.40
C MET A 1 -3.77 -9.25 1.06
N ASP A 2 -4.25 -8.67 -0.02
CA ASP A 2 -3.80 -9.00 -1.37
C ASP A 2 -2.66 -8.07 -1.79
N THR A 3 -1.44 -8.45 -1.47
CA THR A 3 -0.27 -7.61 -1.73
C THR A 3 0.09 -7.53 -3.22
N ALA A 4 -0.20 -8.59 -3.98
CA ALA A 4 0.04 -8.57 -5.42
C ALA A 4 -0.85 -7.53 -6.11
N ARG A 5 -2.11 -7.46 -5.70
CA ARG A 5 -3.03 -6.46 -6.24
C ARG A 5 -2.62 -5.06 -5.83
N LEU A 6 -2.18 -4.89 -4.59
CA LEU A 6 -1.70 -3.59 -4.11
C LEU A 6 -0.49 -3.12 -4.93
N ARG A 7 0.48 -4.01 -5.18
CA ARG A 7 1.62 -3.69 -6.04
C ARG A 7 1.18 -3.27 -7.43
N GLY A 8 0.18 -3.98 -7.97
CA GLY A 8 -0.37 -3.65 -9.28
C GLY A 8 -0.98 -2.26 -9.33
N VAL A 9 -1.74 -1.89 -8.30
CA VAL A 9 -2.35 -0.56 -8.22
C VAL A 9 -1.29 0.53 -8.12
N ILE A 10 -0.26 0.31 -7.31
CA ILE A 10 0.86 1.25 -7.19
C ILE A 10 1.49 1.50 -8.56
N ALA A 11 1.76 0.43 -9.31
CA ALA A 11 2.34 0.54 -10.65
C ALA A 11 1.39 1.25 -11.62
N GLU A 12 0.09 0.93 -11.57
CA GLU A 12 -0.92 1.56 -12.41
C GLU A 12 -0.97 3.08 -12.22
N ARG A 13 -0.76 3.53 -10.98
CA ARG A 13 -0.76 4.97 -10.68
C ARG A 13 0.57 5.65 -11.01
N GLY A 14 1.52 4.91 -11.60
CA GLY A 14 2.81 5.47 -11.96
C GLY A 14 3.70 5.78 -10.77
N LEU A 15 3.43 5.15 -9.63
CA LEU A 15 4.21 5.36 -8.43
C LEU A 15 5.13 4.17 -8.17
N SER A 16 6.15 4.41 -7.34
CA SER A 16 7.01 3.33 -6.84
C SER A 16 6.64 3.04 -5.40
N GLN A 17 7.06 1.87 -4.91
CA GLN A 17 6.86 1.53 -3.51
C GLN A 17 7.60 2.50 -2.60
N ARG A 18 8.77 2.97 -3.03
CA ARG A 18 9.53 4.00 -2.31
C ARG A 18 8.71 5.27 -2.14
N LYS A 19 8.03 5.71 -3.19
CA LYS A 19 7.21 6.93 -3.16
C LYS A 19 6.03 6.77 -2.21
N VAL A 20 5.40 5.60 -2.24
CA VAL A 20 4.30 5.30 -1.32
C VAL A 20 4.80 5.31 0.12
N ALA A 21 5.97 4.70 0.38
CA ALA A 21 6.58 4.72 1.71
C ALA A 21 6.80 6.14 2.21
N GLU A 22 7.29 7.02 1.35
CA GLU A 22 7.46 8.44 1.70
C GLU A 22 6.15 9.08 2.14
N HIS A 23 5.08 8.82 1.41
CA HIS A 23 3.75 9.34 1.77
C HIS A 23 3.24 8.80 3.10
N LEU A 24 3.63 7.57 3.45
CA LEU A 24 3.24 6.97 4.72
C LEU A 24 4.13 7.41 5.88
N GLY A 25 5.23 8.10 5.58
CA GLY A 25 6.18 8.53 6.61
C GLY A 25 7.02 7.40 7.18
N ILE A 26 7.25 6.35 6.41
CA ILE A 26 8.07 5.20 6.83
C ILE A 26 9.19 4.98 5.82
N SER A 27 10.23 4.25 6.24
CA SER A 27 11.33 3.91 5.34
C SER A 27 10.89 2.89 4.30
N GLU A 28 11.60 2.86 3.19
CA GLU A 28 11.36 1.86 2.14
C GLU A 28 11.50 0.44 2.68
N LYS A 29 12.50 0.22 3.53
CA LYS A 29 12.73 -1.07 4.15
C LYS A 29 11.54 -1.51 5.00
N THR A 30 11.00 -0.60 5.81
CA THR A 30 9.82 -0.88 6.62
C THR A 30 8.62 -1.18 5.73
N PHE A 31 8.46 -0.43 4.65
CA PHE A 31 7.37 -0.64 3.71
C PHE A 31 7.42 -2.04 3.11
N TYR A 32 8.61 -2.47 2.63
CA TYR A 32 8.77 -3.81 2.07
C TYR A 32 8.48 -4.90 3.09
N SER A 33 8.91 -4.70 4.33
CA SER A 33 8.65 -5.66 5.40
C SER A 33 7.14 -5.80 5.65
N LYS A 34 6.43 -4.68 5.72
CA LYS A 34 4.98 -4.68 5.91
C LYS A 34 4.26 -5.28 4.72
N MET A 35 4.74 -4.99 3.52
CA MET A 35 4.18 -5.55 2.29
C MET A 35 4.32 -7.07 2.28
N LYS A 36 5.50 -7.56 2.64
CA LYS A 36 5.77 -9.00 2.68
C LYS A 36 4.87 -9.72 3.69
N LYS A 37 4.66 -9.10 4.85
CA LYS A 37 3.85 -9.69 5.92
C LYS A 37 2.36 -9.40 5.78
N GLY A 38 2.00 -8.44 4.95
CA GLY A 38 0.61 -8.01 4.83
C GLY A 38 0.10 -7.34 6.11
N THR A 39 0.94 -6.56 6.78
CA THR A 39 0.66 -6.01 8.11
C THR A 39 0.61 -4.49 8.15
N PHE A 40 -0.01 -3.85 7.18
CA PHE A 40 -0.20 -2.41 7.24
C PHE A 40 -1.26 -2.07 8.29
N GLY A 41 -0.99 -1.02 9.07
CA GLY A 41 -1.95 -0.53 10.04
C GLY A 41 -3.12 0.20 9.36
N THR A 42 -4.16 0.47 10.14
CA THR A 42 -5.36 1.14 9.64
C THR A 42 -5.05 2.51 9.04
N ASP A 43 -4.20 3.31 9.71
CA ASP A 43 -3.83 4.63 9.23
C ASP A 43 -3.05 4.56 7.92
N GLU A 44 -2.17 3.58 7.81
CA GLU A 44 -1.38 3.38 6.60
C GLU A 44 -2.27 2.95 5.43
N ALA A 45 -3.20 2.03 5.68
CA ALA A 45 -4.15 1.59 4.68
C ALA A 45 -5.01 2.76 4.20
N LYS A 46 -5.47 3.58 5.13
CA LYS A 46 -6.29 4.76 4.82
C LYS A 46 -5.54 5.73 3.91
N LYS A 47 -4.29 6.01 4.24
CA LYS A 47 -3.45 6.88 3.41
C LYS A 47 -3.23 6.32 2.02
N MET A 48 -3.02 5.01 1.91
CA MET A 48 -2.87 4.37 0.61
C MET A 48 -4.15 4.41 -0.21
N ILE A 49 -5.29 4.19 0.42
CA ILE A 49 -6.58 4.27 -0.26
C ILE A 49 -6.76 5.66 -0.88
N GLU A 50 -6.44 6.70 -0.13
CA GLU A 50 -6.57 8.07 -0.61
C GLU A 50 -5.55 8.39 -1.71
N LEU A 51 -4.27 8.05 -1.47
CA LEU A 51 -3.19 8.33 -2.41
C LEU A 51 -3.38 7.62 -3.73
N LEU A 52 -3.73 6.35 -3.68
CA LEU A 52 -3.84 5.49 -4.85
C LEU A 52 -5.23 5.47 -5.46
N LYS A 53 -6.18 6.16 -4.84
CA LYS A 53 -7.58 6.19 -5.26
C LYS A 53 -8.13 4.78 -5.44
N ILE A 54 -7.92 3.97 -4.42
CA ILE A 54 -8.36 2.57 -4.43
C ILE A 54 -9.88 2.50 -4.37
N ARG A 55 -10.49 1.81 -5.34
CA ARG A 55 -11.94 1.70 -5.43
C ARG A 55 -12.51 0.54 -4.64
N ASP A 56 -11.68 -0.47 -4.40
CA ASP A 56 -12.10 -1.73 -3.77
C ASP A 56 -11.17 -2.08 -2.60
N PRO A 57 -11.15 -1.22 -1.54
CA PRO A 57 -10.23 -1.42 -0.43
C PRO A 57 -10.45 -2.73 0.33
N VAL A 58 -11.71 -3.22 0.38
CA VAL A 58 -12.02 -4.49 1.04
C VAL A 58 -11.30 -5.64 0.35
N ASP A 59 -11.29 -5.64 -0.98
CA ASP A 59 -10.65 -6.71 -1.76
C ASP A 59 -9.13 -6.72 -1.61
N ILE A 60 -8.54 -5.58 -1.29
CA ILE A 60 -7.10 -5.47 -1.12
C ILE A 60 -6.70 -5.70 0.34
N PHE A 61 -7.33 -5.01 1.27
CA PHE A 61 -6.87 -4.97 2.66
C PHE A 61 -7.53 -5.97 3.59
N LEU A 62 -8.72 -6.46 3.26
CA LEU A 62 -9.47 -7.36 4.14
C LEU A 62 -9.58 -8.80 3.63
N ARG A 63 -8.75 -9.16 2.68
CA ARG A 63 -8.69 -10.53 2.19
C ARG A 63 -7.64 -11.34 2.89
#